data_cbdfcb18c092d6c94a2be744f4156f07
#
_entry.id   cbdfcb18c092d6c94a2be744f4156f07
#
_cell.length_a   1.000
_cell.length_b   1.000
_cell.length_c   1.000
_cell.angle_alpha   90.00
_cell.angle_beta   90.00
_cell.angle_gamma   90.00
#
_symmetry.space_group_name_H-M   'P 1'
#
loop_
_entity.id
_entity.type
_entity.pdbx_description
1 polymer ?
#
loop_
_entity_poly.entity_id
_entity_poly.type
_entity_poly.pdbx_seq_one_letter_code
_entity_poly.pdbx_strand_id
1 'polypeptide(L)'
;MKGILQDYDFYNMKDSFGSDISFHPNLSLYELKEMADKNNNCIGFNTHGWLKHSVLPEDKFITLPGPTSSINGLYVKRKKTITVILNIYKRPHILKEQFDAIINQTIKPKKIFIWNNGCSDFDLEFYKKHSKVTFFDSNNNLGVWSRFLVAMNTNTDYICIFDDDTIPGKKWFENCINTLKTHNGLLGTIGVVFKHGSNYIPDNRYGWANPNDIVKEVDIVGHSWFLKKKLLEQFMKEIPNLETFKTCGEDIHFSFVLQKYANLKTYVPPHPKDNIELWGSKPEKALKYGTDSVAISINNNTNKYFDEALKYYQRKGFETIKNKEFSLRNYNLSINYFLNKIARKKSFCLIRLGDGEYNILINKSLDVAEGWSFKEGSILTEHLKESISIDKSNVYYGISVPCDFNGPTINNYYIKNIKNNSNFTFANILCNNNYQKFKNFIQTASMNVILVSCEKPDNNFLGKLKIIDYYKIDSNLVNNWDKEYKIHLNKVKYLSKKYTNEMFFISGGPIAKVLIATMYKNNPNNMYIDVGSTIDPYTKGVITRSYQKDGSNFNSHICKF
;
A
#
# COMPACT_ATOMS: atom_id res chain seq x y z
N MET A 1 34.33 -1.39 11.56
CA MET A 1 34.44 -0.03 12.14
C MET A 1 34.00 1.10 11.19
N LYS A 2 34.32 1.08 9.90
CA LYS A 2 33.89 2.16 8.96
C LYS A 2 32.38 2.43 8.87
N GLY A 3 31.53 1.48 9.19
CA GLY A 3 30.06 1.66 9.12
C GLY A 3 29.41 2.34 10.33
N ILE A 4 30.03 2.25 11.51
CA ILE A 4 29.42 2.70 12.78
C ILE A 4 29.55 4.21 12.99
N LEU A 5 30.56 4.84 12.40
CA LEU A 5 30.90 6.26 12.58
C LEU A 5 30.65 7.12 11.35
N GLN A 6 29.82 6.66 10.42
CA GLN A 6 29.51 7.37 9.16
C GLN A 6 28.94 8.79 9.36
N ASP A 7 28.35 9.04 10.54
CA ASP A 7 27.75 10.32 10.89
C ASP A 7 28.70 11.27 11.60
N TYR A 8 29.99 10.91 11.71
CA TYR A 8 31.03 11.72 12.36
C TYR A 8 32.17 11.99 11.40
N ASP A 9 32.72 13.20 11.47
CA ASP A 9 34.01 13.55 10.92
C ASP A 9 35.08 13.22 11.98
N PHE A 10 36.10 12.48 11.57
CA PHE A 10 37.14 11.98 12.47
C PHE A 10 38.43 12.76 12.28
N TYR A 11 38.97 13.26 13.37
CA TYR A 11 40.23 13.99 13.43
C TYR A 11 41.22 13.17 14.26
N ASN A 12 42.11 12.47 13.55
CA ASN A 12 43.07 11.56 14.16
C ASN A 12 44.04 12.28 15.09
N MET A 13 44.21 11.76 16.31
CA MET A 13 45.08 12.31 17.35
C MET A 13 44.84 13.81 17.67
N LYS A 14 43.62 14.29 17.40
CA LYS A 14 43.22 15.68 17.68
C LYS A 14 42.16 15.75 18.76
N ASP A 15 42.08 16.89 19.42
CA ASP A 15 40.99 17.27 20.31
C ASP A 15 40.68 18.76 20.20
N SER A 16 39.47 19.14 20.60
CA SER A 16 39.05 20.53 20.78
C SER A 16 39.03 20.84 22.27
N PHE A 17 39.93 21.72 22.74
CA PHE A 17 40.02 22.05 24.16
C PHE A 17 38.76 22.77 24.64
N GLY A 18 38.23 22.34 25.80
CA GLY A 18 37.07 22.96 26.43
C GLY A 18 35.72 22.58 25.82
N SER A 19 34.70 23.30 26.23
CA SER A 19 33.30 23.08 25.77
C SER A 19 32.74 21.67 26.09
N ASP A 20 33.14 21.10 27.20
CA ASP A 20 32.79 19.75 27.59
C ASP A 20 31.43 19.71 28.29
N ILE A 21 30.62 18.73 27.96
CA ILE A 21 29.32 18.42 28.59
C ILE A 21 29.54 17.52 29.78
N SER A 22 30.32 16.43 29.58
CA SER A 22 30.54 15.38 30.58
C SER A 22 31.80 14.58 30.22
N PHE A 23 32.34 13.89 31.24
CA PHE A 23 33.53 13.06 31.14
C PHE A 23 33.22 11.60 31.51
N HIS A 24 33.56 10.69 30.64
CA HIS A 24 33.27 9.24 30.75
C HIS A 24 34.55 8.44 30.41
N PRO A 25 35.59 8.47 31.28
CA PRO A 25 36.79 7.67 31.05
C PRO A 25 36.43 6.19 31.08
N ASN A 26 37.00 5.35 30.33
CA ASN A 26 36.77 3.90 30.28
C ASN A 26 35.57 3.44 29.44
N LEU A 27 34.82 4.31 28.79
CA LEU A 27 33.84 3.88 27.81
C LEU A 27 34.51 3.57 26.47
N SER A 28 34.00 2.54 25.83
CA SER A 28 34.38 2.22 24.45
C SER A 28 33.92 3.30 23.48
N LEU A 29 34.55 3.35 22.31
CA LEU A 29 34.18 4.26 21.23
C LEU A 29 32.68 4.14 20.84
N TYR A 30 32.14 2.93 20.94
CA TYR A 30 30.73 2.66 20.67
C TYR A 30 29.81 3.30 21.73
N GLU A 31 30.13 3.12 23.00
CA GLU A 31 29.34 3.67 24.11
C GLU A 31 29.39 5.20 24.12
N LEU A 32 30.57 5.80 23.85
CA LEU A 32 30.71 7.26 23.72
C LEU A 32 29.85 7.79 22.57
N LYS A 33 29.85 7.10 21.43
CA LYS A 33 28.98 7.44 20.31
C LYS A 33 27.50 7.35 20.68
N GLU A 34 27.06 6.27 21.35
CA GLU A 34 25.67 6.14 21.78
C GLU A 34 25.25 7.27 22.73
N MET A 35 26.10 7.63 23.68
CA MET A 35 25.84 8.76 24.58
C MET A 35 25.76 10.09 23.83
N ALA A 36 26.71 10.32 22.92
CA ALA A 36 26.71 11.51 22.08
C ALA A 36 25.44 11.57 21.21
N ASP A 37 25.01 10.46 20.62
CA ASP A 37 23.81 10.41 19.76
C ASP A 37 22.52 10.69 20.53
N LYS A 38 22.43 10.21 21.78
CA LYS A 38 21.28 10.44 22.66
C LYS A 38 21.21 11.88 23.20
N ASN A 39 22.33 12.59 23.25
CA ASN A 39 22.38 13.97 23.74
C ASN A 39 22.28 14.97 22.59
N ASN A 40 21.17 15.66 22.49
CA ASN A 40 20.92 16.65 21.43
C ASN A 40 21.87 17.87 21.50
N ASN A 41 22.44 18.19 22.67
CA ASN A 41 23.39 19.27 22.85
C ASN A 41 24.83 18.83 22.56
N CYS A 42 25.09 17.55 22.41
CA CYS A 42 26.40 17.02 22.08
C CYS A 42 26.65 17.10 20.58
N ILE A 43 27.72 17.79 20.18
CA ILE A 43 28.13 17.88 18.77
C ILE A 43 29.37 17.04 18.45
N GLY A 44 30.03 16.47 19.45
CA GLY A 44 31.19 15.64 19.27
C GLY A 44 31.69 15.02 20.57
N PHE A 45 32.65 14.12 20.46
CA PHE A 45 33.34 13.53 21.59
C PHE A 45 34.76 13.15 21.21
N ASN A 46 35.64 13.05 22.20
CA ASN A 46 36.97 12.48 21.99
C ASN A 46 37.11 11.08 22.62
N THR A 47 38.10 10.34 22.21
CA THR A 47 38.36 8.98 22.69
C THR A 47 38.84 8.89 24.13
N HIS A 48 39.15 10.03 24.78
CA HIS A 48 39.41 10.07 26.22
C HIS A 48 38.14 10.15 27.07
N GLY A 49 36.95 10.21 26.43
CA GLY A 49 35.67 10.18 27.14
C GLY A 49 35.00 11.54 27.29
N TRP A 50 35.47 12.59 26.68
CA TRP A 50 34.86 13.91 26.77
C TRP A 50 33.78 14.10 25.70
N LEU A 51 32.53 14.31 26.10
CA LEU A 51 31.44 14.76 25.23
C LEU A 51 31.43 16.28 25.15
N LYS A 52 31.24 16.85 23.96
CA LYS A 52 31.41 18.29 23.70
C LYS A 52 30.15 18.94 23.14
N HIS A 53 29.74 20.10 23.67
CA HIS A 53 28.62 20.88 23.12
C HIS A 53 29.04 21.84 22.01
N SER A 54 30.33 22.15 21.89
CA SER A 54 30.90 22.88 20.75
C SER A 54 32.32 22.38 20.49
N VAL A 55 32.81 22.62 19.27
CA VAL A 55 34.23 22.39 18.92
C VAL A 55 34.78 23.65 18.30
N LEU A 56 36.06 23.95 18.57
CA LEU A 56 36.79 25.03 17.96
C LEU A 56 36.96 24.81 16.45
N PRO A 57 37.31 25.80 15.65
CA PRO A 57 37.77 25.60 14.27
C PRO A 57 38.96 24.64 14.21
N GLU A 58 39.08 23.89 13.13
CA GLU A 58 40.06 22.79 12.97
C GLU A 58 41.52 23.28 13.17
N ASP A 59 41.85 24.49 12.76
CA ASP A 59 43.15 25.14 12.96
C ASP A 59 43.47 25.40 14.42
N LYS A 60 42.53 25.31 15.34
CA LYS A 60 42.66 25.44 16.79
C LYS A 60 42.65 24.11 17.55
N PHE A 61 42.60 22.97 16.82
CA PHE A 61 42.66 21.67 17.47
C PHE A 61 44.03 21.41 18.07
N ILE A 62 44.01 20.88 19.29
CA ILE A 62 45.23 20.46 20.01
C ILE A 62 45.50 18.96 19.71
N THR A 63 46.73 18.55 20.01
CA THR A 63 47.10 17.13 19.94
C THR A 63 46.51 16.38 21.14
N LEU A 64 45.79 15.31 20.90
CA LEU A 64 45.27 14.41 21.95
C LEU A 64 46.44 13.56 22.46
N PRO A 65 46.78 13.58 23.76
CA PRO A 65 47.84 12.72 24.31
C PRO A 65 47.42 11.23 24.27
N GLY A 66 48.40 10.34 24.22
CA GLY A 66 48.16 8.90 24.26
C GLY A 66 48.82 8.15 23.12
N PRO A 67 48.66 6.82 23.10
CA PRO A 67 49.25 5.98 22.05
C PRO A 67 48.65 6.29 20.67
N THR A 68 49.50 6.34 19.66
CA THR A 68 49.06 6.54 18.29
C THR A 68 48.19 5.35 17.86
N SER A 69 46.96 5.62 17.51
CA SER A 69 45.99 4.64 17.08
C SER A 69 45.14 5.18 15.95
N SER A 70 44.71 4.30 15.05
CA SER A 70 43.82 4.68 13.92
C SER A 70 42.42 5.09 14.34
N ILE A 71 42.11 4.99 15.64
CA ILE A 71 40.79 5.35 16.20
C ILE A 71 40.85 6.44 17.26
N ASN A 72 42.06 6.79 17.76
CA ASN A 72 42.22 7.85 18.75
C ASN A 72 42.05 9.23 18.12
N GLY A 73 41.20 10.05 18.73
CA GLY A 73 41.00 11.40 18.26
C GLY A 73 39.63 11.96 18.61
N LEU A 74 39.32 13.05 17.94
CA LEU A 74 38.07 13.80 18.06
C LEU A 74 37.09 13.32 16.97
N TYR A 75 35.89 13.04 17.39
CA TYR A 75 34.73 12.69 16.56
C TYR A 75 33.70 13.81 16.64
N VAL A 76 33.47 14.49 15.52
CA VAL A 76 32.51 15.61 15.43
C VAL A 76 31.32 15.16 14.59
N LYS A 77 30.11 15.31 15.11
CA LYS A 77 28.90 14.98 14.36
C LYS A 77 28.89 15.73 13.04
N ARG A 78 28.83 14.99 11.94
CA ARG A 78 28.82 15.57 10.60
C ARG A 78 27.58 16.43 10.43
N LYS A 79 27.80 17.69 10.09
CA LYS A 79 26.71 18.60 9.79
C LYS A 79 26.00 18.14 8.53
N LYS A 80 24.77 17.70 8.67
CA LYS A 80 23.96 17.25 7.55
C LYS A 80 23.71 18.40 6.59
N THR A 81 23.85 18.10 5.30
CA THR A 81 23.72 19.10 4.23
C THR A 81 22.47 18.85 3.42
N ILE A 82 21.82 19.93 2.96
CA ILE A 82 20.57 19.90 2.19
C ILE A 82 20.78 20.63 0.86
N THR A 83 20.32 20.02 -0.23
CA THR A 83 20.05 20.75 -1.48
C THR A 83 18.54 20.91 -1.62
N VAL A 84 18.10 22.11 -1.94
CA VAL A 84 16.70 22.42 -2.21
C VAL A 84 16.51 22.61 -3.71
N ILE A 85 15.43 22.05 -4.26
CA ILE A 85 15.01 22.26 -5.64
C ILE A 85 13.74 23.09 -5.61
N LEU A 86 13.79 24.29 -6.18
CA LEU A 86 12.66 25.19 -6.40
C LEU A 86 12.23 25.10 -7.86
N ASN A 87 10.99 24.75 -8.07
CA ASN A 87 10.41 24.55 -9.39
C ASN A 87 9.75 25.85 -9.87
N ILE A 88 9.92 26.22 -11.13
CA ILE A 88 9.23 27.36 -11.74
C ILE A 88 8.47 26.86 -12.95
N TYR A 89 7.17 27.08 -12.97
CA TYR A 89 6.36 26.74 -14.14
C TYR A 89 5.30 27.82 -14.42
N LYS A 90 4.20 27.83 -13.69
CA LYS A 90 3.10 28.77 -13.93
C LYS A 90 3.03 29.93 -12.94
N ARG A 91 3.81 29.90 -11.87
CA ARG A 91 3.76 30.85 -10.76
C ARG A 91 5.12 31.48 -10.46
N PRO A 92 5.81 32.09 -11.46
CA PRO A 92 7.15 32.68 -11.25
C PRO A 92 7.13 33.81 -10.22
N HIS A 93 6.00 34.50 -10.03
CA HIS A 93 5.83 35.58 -9.05
C HIS A 93 5.90 35.10 -7.58
N ILE A 94 5.74 33.80 -7.32
CA ILE A 94 5.85 33.21 -5.97
C ILE A 94 7.30 32.90 -5.59
N LEU A 95 8.19 32.73 -6.59
CA LEU A 95 9.57 32.31 -6.37
C LEU A 95 10.29 33.14 -5.31
N LYS A 96 10.10 34.46 -5.29
CA LYS A 96 10.77 35.33 -4.32
C LYS A 96 10.37 34.97 -2.89
N GLU A 97 9.10 34.82 -2.61
CA GLU A 97 8.60 34.46 -1.28
C GLU A 97 9.08 33.05 -0.88
N GLN A 98 9.05 32.11 -1.80
CA GLN A 98 9.55 30.76 -1.57
C GLN A 98 11.05 30.75 -1.28
N PHE A 99 11.83 31.45 -2.07
CA PHE A 99 13.27 31.59 -1.88
C PHE A 99 13.61 32.20 -0.52
N ASP A 100 12.92 33.29 -0.15
CA ASP A 100 13.11 33.95 1.15
C ASP A 100 12.77 32.99 2.32
N ALA A 101 11.72 32.19 2.21
CA ALA A 101 11.38 31.17 3.20
C ALA A 101 12.45 30.08 3.32
N ILE A 102 13.10 29.72 2.21
CA ILE A 102 14.14 28.69 2.16
C ILE A 102 15.48 29.18 2.73
N ILE A 103 15.91 30.39 2.39
CA ILE A 103 17.17 30.92 2.94
C ILE A 103 17.06 31.26 4.43
N ASN A 104 15.83 31.43 4.93
CA ASN A 104 15.55 31.73 6.34
C ASN A 104 15.25 30.51 7.20
N GLN A 105 15.37 29.29 6.68
CA GLN A 105 15.25 28.08 7.48
C GLN A 105 16.25 28.05 8.64
N THR A 106 15.90 27.43 9.78
CA THR A 106 16.82 27.22 10.93
C THR A 106 18.03 26.39 10.51
N ILE A 107 17.82 25.35 9.70
CA ILE A 107 18.90 24.60 9.06
C ILE A 107 19.06 25.12 7.63
N LYS A 108 20.14 25.89 7.41
CA LYS A 108 20.39 26.55 6.13
C LYS A 108 20.70 25.52 5.02
N PRO A 109 20.12 25.62 3.82
CA PRO A 109 20.53 24.79 2.70
C PRO A 109 21.99 25.08 2.31
N LYS A 110 22.70 24.02 1.88
CA LYS A 110 24.03 24.13 1.29
C LYS A 110 23.97 24.63 -0.14
N LYS A 111 22.95 24.14 -0.89
CA LYS A 111 22.69 24.48 -2.30
C LYS A 111 21.19 24.69 -2.53
N ILE A 112 20.89 25.56 -3.48
CA ILE A 112 19.52 25.79 -3.98
C ILE A 112 19.58 25.65 -5.50
N PHE A 113 18.86 24.70 -6.03
CA PHE A 113 18.67 24.52 -7.47
C PHE A 113 17.37 25.19 -7.87
N ILE A 114 17.42 26.12 -8.78
CA ILE A 114 16.23 26.71 -9.39
C ILE A 114 16.04 26.05 -10.75
N TRP A 115 14.94 25.33 -10.89
CA TRP A 115 14.55 24.63 -12.10
C TRP A 115 13.47 25.40 -12.84
N ASN A 116 13.83 26.04 -13.95
CA ASN A 116 12.86 26.64 -14.87
C ASN A 116 12.32 25.60 -15.84
N ASN A 117 11.06 25.24 -15.69
CA ASN A 117 10.38 24.22 -16.50
C ASN A 117 9.50 24.85 -17.61
N GLY A 118 10.11 25.71 -18.43
CA GLY A 118 9.44 26.31 -19.61
C GLY A 118 8.69 27.60 -19.31
N CYS A 119 9.13 28.39 -18.31
CA CYS A 119 8.62 29.74 -18.05
C CYS A 119 9.52 30.79 -18.73
N SER A 120 8.96 31.69 -19.55
CA SER A 120 9.71 32.71 -20.30
C SER A 120 9.78 34.09 -19.60
N ASP A 121 8.82 34.39 -18.71
CA ASP A 121 8.55 35.76 -18.30
C ASP A 121 8.87 36.02 -16.82
N PHE A 122 10.18 35.92 -16.44
CA PHE A 122 10.58 36.35 -15.12
C PHE A 122 12.08 36.69 -15.03
N ASP A 123 12.41 37.62 -14.11
CA ASP A 123 13.80 38.08 -13.88
C ASP A 123 14.53 37.13 -12.93
N LEU A 124 15.62 36.55 -13.42
CA LEU A 124 16.48 35.61 -12.68
C LEU A 124 17.75 36.27 -12.14
N GLU A 125 18.06 37.48 -12.51
CA GLU A 125 19.38 38.09 -12.24
C GLU A 125 19.70 38.19 -10.73
N PHE A 126 18.68 38.42 -9.91
CA PHE A 126 18.84 38.41 -8.45
C PHE A 126 19.30 37.02 -7.95
N TYR A 127 18.72 35.96 -8.46
CA TYR A 127 19.00 34.59 -7.99
C TYR A 127 20.31 34.05 -8.54
N LYS A 128 20.66 34.38 -9.80
CA LYS A 128 21.91 33.95 -10.44
C LYS A 128 23.15 34.47 -9.69
N LYS A 129 23.07 35.63 -9.07
CA LYS A 129 24.15 36.24 -8.28
C LYS A 129 24.31 35.62 -6.88
N HIS A 130 23.36 34.82 -6.42
CA HIS A 130 23.42 34.24 -5.08
C HIS A 130 24.34 33.00 -5.04
N SER A 131 25.40 33.02 -4.21
CA SER A 131 26.47 32.01 -4.17
C SER A 131 26.01 30.54 -3.96
N LYS A 132 24.84 30.33 -3.38
CA LYS A 132 24.26 28.99 -3.15
C LYS A 132 23.39 28.52 -4.30
N VAL A 133 23.05 29.36 -5.26
CA VAL A 133 22.12 29.03 -6.35
C VAL A 133 22.86 28.39 -7.52
N THR A 134 22.27 27.35 -8.04
CA THR A 134 22.58 26.78 -9.35
C THR A 134 21.28 26.78 -10.17
N PHE A 135 21.36 27.32 -11.37
CA PHE A 135 20.20 27.46 -12.24
C PHE A 135 20.20 26.37 -13.30
N PHE A 136 19.04 25.76 -13.51
CA PHE A 136 18.75 24.82 -14.59
C PHE A 136 17.58 25.35 -15.40
N ASP A 137 17.65 25.24 -16.70
CA ASP A 137 16.71 25.86 -17.63
C ASP A 137 16.24 24.90 -18.72
N SER A 138 14.98 25.03 -19.08
CA SER A 138 14.40 24.40 -20.26
C SER A 138 13.43 25.36 -20.93
N ASN A 139 13.51 25.45 -22.26
CA ASN A 139 12.59 26.25 -23.06
C ASN A 139 11.19 25.62 -23.15
N ASN A 140 11.05 24.37 -22.74
CA ASN A 140 9.80 23.62 -22.82
C ASN A 140 9.42 23.03 -21.46
N ASN A 141 8.11 22.89 -21.22
CA ASN A 141 7.61 22.12 -20.09
C ASN A 141 7.90 20.62 -20.26
N LEU A 142 8.81 20.09 -19.47
CA LEU A 142 9.20 18.67 -19.43
C LEU A 142 8.34 17.83 -18.48
N GLY A 143 7.29 18.42 -17.91
CA GLY A 143 6.38 17.74 -16.98
C GLY A 143 6.90 17.67 -15.54
N VAL A 144 6.14 17.00 -14.69
CA VAL A 144 6.38 16.94 -13.23
C VAL A 144 7.59 16.08 -12.84
N TRP A 145 8.05 15.21 -13.73
CA TRP A 145 9.14 14.26 -13.49
C TRP A 145 10.52 14.89 -13.54
N SER A 146 10.67 15.95 -14.32
CA SER A 146 11.97 16.61 -14.62
C SER A 146 12.67 17.15 -13.36
N ARG A 147 11.92 17.61 -12.35
CA ARG A 147 12.49 18.09 -11.09
C ARG A 147 13.26 17.03 -10.31
N PHE A 148 12.88 15.75 -10.43
CA PHE A 148 13.61 14.62 -9.83
C PHE A 148 14.91 14.33 -10.59
N LEU A 149 14.93 14.52 -11.91
CA LEU A 149 16.14 14.42 -12.73
C LEU A 149 17.15 15.53 -12.38
N VAL A 150 16.67 16.76 -12.24
CA VAL A 150 17.50 17.88 -11.78
C VAL A 150 18.10 17.59 -10.40
N ALA A 151 17.31 16.99 -9.50
CA ALA A 151 17.74 16.61 -8.16
C ALA A 151 18.89 15.57 -8.15
N MET A 152 19.07 14.77 -9.20
CA MET A 152 20.20 13.83 -9.31
C MET A 152 21.57 14.52 -9.30
N ASN A 153 21.66 15.79 -9.68
CA ASN A 153 22.92 16.57 -9.68
C ASN A 153 23.38 17.00 -8.27
N THR A 154 22.67 16.60 -7.22
CA THR A 154 23.02 16.95 -5.84
C THR A 154 24.15 16.09 -5.29
N ASN A 155 24.95 16.67 -4.38
CA ASN A 155 25.98 15.96 -3.63
C ASN A 155 25.85 16.13 -2.12
N THR A 156 24.64 16.44 -1.64
CA THR A 156 24.31 16.64 -0.22
C THR A 156 23.64 15.41 0.38
N ASP A 157 23.53 15.36 1.71
CA ASP A 157 22.95 14.23 2.44
C ASP A 157 21.43 14.11 2.21
N TYR A 158 20.77 15.27 2.14
CA TYR A 158 19.32 15.39 1.95
C TYR A 158 18.97 16.24 0.74
N ILE A 159 17.79 15.97 0.21
CA ILE A 159 17.16 16.70 -0.87
C ILE A 159 15.79 17.14 -0.39
N CYS A 160 15.39 18.37 -0.70
CA CYS A 160 14.03 18.85 -0.58
C CYS A 160 13.59 19.46 -1.90
N ILE A 161 12.54 18.88 -2.51
CA ILE A 161 11.94 19.39 -3.76
C ILE A 161 10.63 20.07 -3.36
N PHE A 162 10.34 21.25 -3.90
CA PHE A 162 9.09 21.98 -3.67
C PHE A 162 8.31 22.21 -4.97
N ASP A 163 7.00 22.16 -4.86
CA ASP A 163 6.11 22.75 -5.87
C ASP A 163 6.20 24.27 -5.86
N ASP A 164 5.80 24.92 -6.97
CA ASP A 164 5.91 26.36 -7.17
C ASP A 164 4.90 27.20 -6.35
N ASP A 165 4.05 26.55 -5.56
CA ASP A 165 3.02 27.14 -4.69
C ASP A 165 3.26 26.88 -3.18
N THR A 166 4.37 26.28 -2.80
CA THR A 166 4.62 25.79 -1.45
C THR A 166 5.57 26.67 -0.67
N ILE A 167 5.11 27.30 0.40
CA ILE A 167 5.88 28.20 1.27
C ILE A 167 6.04 27.56 2.67
N PRO A 168 7.21 26.99 3.01
CA PRO A 168 7.41 26.30 4.29
C PRO A 168 7.55 27.26 5.45
N GLY A 169 7.25 26.77 6.65
CA GLY A 169 7.61 27.38 7.92
C GLY A 169 9.14 27.33 8.16
N LYS A 170 9.64 28.17 9.03
CA LYS A 170 11.08 28.39 9.28
C LYS A 170 11.83 27.15 9.81
N LYS A 171 11.14 26.20 10.41
CA LYS A 171 11.70 24.96 11.00
C LYS A 171 11.38 23.70 10.19
N TRP A 172 10.95 23.82 8.95
CA TRP A 172 10.57 22.67 8.14
C TRP A 172 11.70 21.64 7.98
N PHE A 173 12.91 22.08 7.64
CA PHE A 173 14.04 21.15 7.48
C PHE A 173 14.45 20.49 8.78
N GLU A 174 14.38 21.21 9.89
CA GLU A 174 14.61 20.66 11.22
C GLU A 174 13.59 19.57 11.55
N ASN A 175 12.31 19.83 11.30
CA ASN A 175 11.22 18.87 11.47
C ASN A 175 11.44 17.59 10.63
N CYS A 176 11.78 17.75 9.36
CA CYS A 176 12.06 16.62 8.46
C CYS A 176 13.26 15.80 8.94
N ILE A 177 14.37 16.43 9.31
CA ILE A 177 15.56 15.72 9.81
C ILE A 177 15.25 14.98 11.11
N ASN A 178 14.52 15.58 12.03
CA ASN A 178 14.10 14.92 13.28
C ASN A 178 13.17 13.74 12.99
N THR A 179 12.23 13.88 12.07
CA THR A 179 11.36 12.78 11.64
C THR A 179 12.17 11.61 11.08
N LEU A 180 13.18 11.87 10.25
CA LEU A 180 14.01 10.81 9.64
C LEU A 180 14.89 10.04 10.64
N LYS A 181 15.05 10.51 11.88
CA LYS A 181 15.75 9.75 12.94
C LYS A 181 14.98 8.49 13.34
N THR A 182 13.66 8.56 13.31
CA THR A 182 12.75 7.48 13.75
C THR A 182 11.93 6.87 12.61
N HIS A 183 11.66 7.62 11.55
CA HIS A 183 10.81 7.23 10.43
C HIS A 183 11.59 7.37 9.11
N ASN A 184 12.36 6.34 8.76
CA ASN A 184 13.15 6.36 7.52
C ASN A 184 12.25 6.14 6.30
N GLY A 185 12.20 7.11 5.40
CA GLY A 185 11.34 7.05 4.21
C GLY A 185 11.29 8.36 3.42
N LEU A 186 10.26 8.53 2.63
CA LEU A 186 9.93 9.76 1.93
C LEU A 186 9.05 10.63 2.82
N LEU A 187 9.39 11.90 2.97
CA LEU A 187 8.60 12.86 3.73
C LEU A 187 7.99 13.91 2.79
N GLY A 188 6.82 14.41 3.15
CA GLY A 188 6.20 15.52 2.40
C GLY A 188 5.29 16.40 3.22
N THR A 189 4.86 17.49 2.60
CA THR A 189 4.07 18.57 3.23
C THR A 189 2.61 18.21 3.40
N ILE A 190 2.06 17.50 2.42
CA ILE A 190 0.71 16.94 2.47
C ILE A 190 0.79 15.46 2.15
N GLY A 191 0.05 14.67 2.90
CA GLY A 191 -0.04 13.23 2.67
C GLY A 191 -1.49 12.80 2.44
N VAL A 192 -1.65 11.80 1.60
CA VAL A 192 -2.94 11.19 1.29
C VAL A 192 -2.91 9.73 1.71
N VAL A 193 -3.93 9.32 2.45
CA VAL A 193 -4.32 7.92 2.64
C VAL A 193 -5.52 7.69 1.76
N PHE A 194 -5.43 6.77 0.81
CA PHE A 194 -6.54 6.46 -0.08
C PHE A 194 -7.61 5.62 0.60
N LYS A 195 -8.85 5.75 0.16
CA LYS A 195 -9.90 4.78 0.46
C LYS A 195 -9.47 3.41 -0.08
N HIS A 196 -9.99 2.36 0.54
CA HIS A 196 -9.82 1.02 -0.01
C HIS A 196 -10.31 0.97 -1.48
N GLY A 197 -9.50 0.36 -2.34
CA GLY A 197 -9.80 0.23 -3.75
C GLY A 197 -8.70 0.77 -4.68
N SER A 198 -9.07 1.09 -5.91
CA SER A 198 -8.14 1.52 -6.97
C SER A 198 -8.44 2.91 -7.54
N ASN A 199 -9.31 3.68 -6.90
CA ASN A 199 -9.61 5.04 -7.31
C ASN A 199 -8.82 6.03 -6.45
N TYR A 200 -8.40 7.13 -7.05
CA TYR A 200 -7.70 8.23 -6.38
C TYR A 200 -8.65 9.04 -5.50
N ILE A 201 -9.25 8.36 -4.51
CA ILE A 201 -10.21 8.95 -3.57
C ILE A 201 -9.55 9.01 -2.19
N PRO A 202 -9.27 10.20 -1.65
CA PRO A 202 -8.75 10.33 -0.30
C PRO A 202 -9.76 9.82 0.75
N ASP A 203 -9.27 9.00 1.68
CA ASP A 203 -9.92 8.68 2.95
C ASP A 203 -9.52 9.72 4.00
N ASN A 204 -8.23 10.01 4.08
CA ASN A 204 -7.67 11.03 4.94
C ASN A 204 -6.58 11.84 4.20
N ARG A 205 -6.46 13.10 4.58
CA ARG A 205 -5.33 13.97 4.24
C ARG A 205 -4.68 14.44 5.53
N TYR A 206 -3.35 14.55 5.53
CA TYR A 206 -2.57 15.07 6.67
C TYR A 206 -1.64 16.20 6.20
N GLY A 207 -1.21 17.04 7.12
CA GLY A 207 -0.38 18.20 6.83
C GLY A 207 -1.19 19.50 6.91
N TRP A 208 -0.92 20.47 6.03
CA TRP A 208 -1.55 21.80 6.12
C TRP A 208 -3.08 21.77 6.01
N ALA A 209 -3.65 20.81 5.28
CA ALA A 209 -5.12 20.71 5.13
C ALA A 209 -5.79 20.06 6.35
N ASN A 210 -5.09 19.20 7.06
CA ASN A 210 -5.54 18.53 8.27
C ASN A 210 -4.33 18.31 9.21
N PRO A 211 -4.10 19.24 10.15
CA PRO A 211 -2.95 19.23 11.04
C PRO A 211 -2.79 17.91 11.82
N ASN A 212 -1.53 17.54 12.09
CA ASN A 212 -1.17 16.34 12.82
C ASN A 212 -0.04 16.63 13.81
N ASP A 213 -0.24 16.25 15.08
CA ASP A 213 0.76 16.48 16.14
C ASP A 213 1.90 15.44 16.12
N ILE A 214 1.67 14.29 15.54
CA ILE A 214 2.63 13.19 15.41
C ILE A 214 2.83 12.82 13.94
N VAL A 215 3.94 12.14 13.64
CA VAL A 215 4.22 11.61 12.30
C VAL A 215 3.08 10.72 11.83
N LYS A 216 2.64 10.90 10.59
CA LYS A 216 1.60 10.08 9.95
C LYS A 216 2.16 9.29 8.78
N GLU A 217 1.95 7.98 8.79
CA GLU A 217 2.18 7.14 7.61
C GLU A 217 1.06 7.41 6.59
N VAL A 218 1.43 7.57 5.31
CA VAL A 218 0.51 7.90 4.22
C VAL A 218 0.89 7.12 2.96
N ASP A 219 -0.04 7.00 2.02
CA ASP A 219 0.22 6.31 0.76
C ASP A 219 1.14 7.13 -0.15
N ILE A 220 0.89 8.42 -0.25
CA ILE A 220 1.67 9.35 -1.07
C ILE A 220 1.84 10.69 -0.36
N VAL A 221 2.84 11.46 -0.78
CA VAL A 221 3.02 12.86 -0.36
C VAL A 221 3.16 13.77 -1.58
N GLY A 222 2.71 15.01 -1.41
CA GLY A 222 2.80 16.06 -2.41
C GLY A 222 3.22 17.41 -1.82
N HIS A 223 3.27 18.44 -2.67
CA HIS A 223 3.70 19.81 -2.43
C HIS A 223 5.18 19.97 -2.06
N SER A 224 5.77 19.04 -1.35
CA SER A 224 7.22 18.91 -1.21
C SER A 224 7.61 17.45 -0.96
N TRP A 225 8.84 17.10 -1.32
CA TRP A 225 9.45 15.78 -1.10
C TRP A 225 10.79 15.97 -0.40
N PHE A 226 10.89 15.54 0.86
CA PHE A 226 12.13 15.57 1.63
C PHE A 226 12.65 14.14 1.83
N LEU A 227 13.91 13.89 1.46
CA LEU A 227 14.47 12.53 1.46
C LEU A 227 15.99 12.53 1.65
N LYS A 228 16.54 11.38 2.06
CA LYS A 228 17.99 11.11 1.95
C LYS A 228 18.34 10.96 0.46
N LYS A 229 19.42 11.60 0.01
CA LYS A 229 19.84 11.58 -1.40
C LYS A 229 19.86 10.19 -2.03
N LYS A 230 20.36 9.18 -1.29
CA LYS A 230 20.41 7.78 -1.76
C LYS A 230 19.06 7.18 -2.15
N LEU A 231 17.95 7.73 -1.66
CA LEU A 231 16.61 7.25 -1.99
C LEU A 231 16.15 7.72 -3.39
N LEU A 232 16.76 8.77 -3.91
CA LEU A 232 16.44 9.24 -5.26
C LEU A 232 16.84 8.22 -6.35
N GLU A 233 17.85 7.37 -6.08
CA GLU A 233 18.25 6.29 -6.98
C GLU A 233 17.12 5.25 -7.18
N GLN A 234 16.24 5.09 -6.18
CA GLN A 234 15.10 4.19 -6.28
C GLN A 234 14.05 4.72 -7.28
N PHE A 235 13.90 6.05 -7.35
CA PHE A 235 12.98 6.71 -8.28
C PHE A 235 13.27 6.32 -9.74
N MET A 236 14.54 6.09 -10.08
CA MET A 236 15.00 5.77 -11.43
C MET A 236 14.95 4.27 -11.78
N LYS A 237 14.60 3.40 -10.83
CA LYS A 237 14.57 1.93 -11.08
C LYS A 237 13.46 1.49 -12.01
N GLU A 238 12.42 2.28 -12.16
CA GLU A 238 11.37 2.07 -13.14
C GLU A 238 11.16 3.35 -13.96
N ILE A 239 10.98 3.17 -15.25
CA ILE A 239 10.65 4.28 -16.15
C ILE A 239 9.13 4.36 -16.23
N PRO A 240 8.53 5.50 -15.86
CA PRO A 240 7.09 5.71 -16.00
C PRO A 240 6.71 5.82 -17.48
N ASN A 241 5.45 5.56 -17.78
CA ASN A 241 4.91 5.91 -19.10
C ASN A 241 4.69 7.42 -19.17
N LEU A 242 5.69 8.15 -19.67
CA LEU A 242 5.67 9.61 -19.75
C LEU A 242 4.66 10.16 -20.77
N GLU A 243 4.22 9.36 -21.75
CA GLU A 243 3.16 9.76 -22.67
C GLU A 243 1.82 9.87 -21.94
N THR A 244 1.52 8.89 -21.06
CA THR A 244 0.28 8.88 -20.28
C THR A 244 0.35 9.77 -19.03
N PHE A 245 1.50 9.82 -18.35
CA PHE A 245 1.63 10.44 -17.02
C PHE A 245 2.54 11.69 -17.02
N LYS A 246 2.64 12.42 -18.11
CA LYS A 246 3.50 13.62 -18.19
C LYS A 246 3.22 14.65 -17.09
N THR A 247 1.96 14.79 -16.69
CA THR A 247 1.49 15.86 -15.79
C THR A 247 1.13 15.41 -14.38
N CYS A 248 1.24 14.10 -14.06
CA CYS A 248 0.87 13.57 -12.75
C CYS A 248 1.46 12.18 -12.51
N GLY A 249 1.31 11.66 -11.28
CA GLY A 249 1.63 10.28 -10.91
C GLY A 249 3.05 10.07 -10.40
N GLU A 250 3.88 11.10 -10.34
CA GLU A 250 5.23 11.05 -9.80
C GLU A 250 5.26 10.79 -8.29
N ASP A 251 4.27 11.27 -7.57
CA ASP A 251 4.06 11.06 -6.15
C ASP A 251 3.71 9.58 -5.85
N ILE A 252 2.82 8.98 -6.64
CA ILE A 252 2.48 7.56 -6.56
C ILE A 252 3.70 6.70 -6.94
N HIS A 253 4.37 7.07 -8.05
CA HIS A 253 5.58 6.39 -8.50
C HIS A 253 6.65 6.34 -7.43
N PHE A 254 6.95 7.47 -6.79
CA PHE A 254 7.99 7.52 -5.78
C PHE A 254 7.67 6.63 -4.59
N SER A 255 6.44 6.71 -4.07
CA SER A 255 5.99 5.85 -2.98
C SER A 255 6.04 4.36 -3.37
N PHE A 256 5.61 4.02 -4.59
CA PHE A 256 5.66 2.67 -5.14
C PHE A 256 7.09 2.11 -5.22
N VAL A 257 8.03 2.84 -5.82
CA VAL A 257 9.40 2.34 -5.98
C VAL A 257 10.13 2.21 -4.64
N LEU A 258 9.85 3.09 -3.67
CA LEU A 258 10.39 2.97 -2.32
C LEU A 258 9.82 1.75 -1.59
N GLN A 259 8.53 1.50 -1.71
CA GLN A 259 7.89 0.31 -1.16
C GLN A 259 8.48 -0.96 -1.78
N LYS A 260 8.57 -1.01 -3.11
CA LYS A 260 8.98 -2.21 -3.87
C LYS A 260 10.46 -2.55 -3.73
N TYR A 261 11.35 -1.56 -3.81
CA TYR A 261 12.79 -1.78 -3.94
C TYR A 261 13.58 -1.49 -2.67
N ALA A 262 13.00 -0.74 -1.73
CA ALA A 262 13.68 -0.35 -0.50
C ALA A 262 12.95 -0.80 0.77
N ASN A 263 11.73 -1.34 0.64
CA ASN A 263 10.83 -1.66 1.77
C ASN A 263 10.66 -0.45 2.71
N LEU A 264 10.49 0.73 2.13
CA LEU A 264 10.32 1.98 2.84
C LEU A 264 8.92 2.54 2.66
N LYS A 265 8.51 3.34 3.63
CA LYS A 265 7.20 3.96 3.70
C LYS A 265 7.29 5.46 3.44
N THR A 266 6.14 6.08 3.31
CA THR A 266 5.96 7.51 3.06
C THR A 266 5.28 8.15 4.27
N TYR A 267 5.73 9.36 4.67
CA TYR A 267 5.26 9.99 5.90
C TYR A 267 5.02 11.48 5.75
N VAL A 268 4.10 11.99 6.58
CA VAL A 268 3.96 13.43 6.85
C VAL A 268 4.56 13.71 8.23
N PRO A 269 5.57 14.59 8.32
CA PRO A 269 6.08 15.08 9.61
C PRO A 269 5.00 15.76 10.45
N PRO A 270 5.20 16.01 11.74
CA PRO A 270 4.26 16.77 12.54
C PRO A 270 3.95 18.15 11.96
N HIS A 271 2.66 18.48 11.92
CA HIS A 271 2.11 19.80 11.57
C HIS A 271 1.19 20.26 12.71
N PRO A 272 1.73 20.57 13.92
CA PRO A 272 0.92 20.95 15.06
C PRO A 272 0.31 22.33 14.86
N LYS A 273 -0.95 22.53 15.31
CA LYS A 273 -1.71 23.77 15.11
C LYS A 273 -1.10 24.98 15.80
N ASP A 274 -0.41 24.76 16.91
CA ASP A 274 0.21 25.78 17.74
C ASP A 274 1.61 26.19 17.26
N ASN A 275 2.18 25.50 16.25
CA ASN A 275 3.53 25.78 15.76
C ASN A 275 3.65 25.62 14.23
N ILE A 276 3.14 26.60 13.50
CA ILE A 276 3.17 26.63 12.03
C ILE A 276 4.59 26.73 11.45
N GLU A 277 5.60 27.07 12.26
CA GLU A 277 7.00 27.11 11.82
C GLU A 277 7.56 25.70 11.48
N LEU A 278 6.94 24.65 12.01
CA LEU A 278 7.27 23.26 11.66
C LEU A 278 6.62 22.78 10.34
N TRP A 279 5.69 23.55 9.78
CA TRP A 279 4.90 23.10 8.64
C TRP A 279 5.66 23.16 7.31
N GLY A 280 5.40 22.20 6.44
CA GLY A 280 5.98 22.18 5.09
C GLY A 280 5.34 23.17 4.12
N SER A 281 4.12 23.63 4.42
CA SER A 281 3.46 24.76 3.77
C SER A 281 2.63 25.52 4.79
N LYS A 282 2.77 26.84 4.84
CA LYS A 282 1.93 27.69 5.68
C LYS A 282 0.50 27.68 5.16
N PRO A 283 -0.53 27.47 6.01
CA PRO A 283 -1.90 27.22 5.55
C PRO A 283 -2.48 28.37 4.76
N GLU A 284 -2.23 29.64 5.15
CA GLU A 284 -2.70 30.80 4.41
C GLU A 284 -2.06 30.92 3.02
N LYS A 285 -0.82 30.45 2.86
CA LYS A 285 -0.10 30.44 1.58
C LYS A 285 -0.59 29.28 0.71
N ALA A 286 -0.75 28.08 1.31
CA ALA A 286 -1.28 26.92 0.62
C ALA A 286 -2.70 27.18 0.07
N LEU A 287 -3.58 27.82 0.84
CA LEU A 287 -4.90 28.23 0.37
C LEU A 287 -4.83 29.27 -0.75
N LYS A 288 -3.96 30.28 -0.60
CA LYS A 288 -3.82 31.35 -1.61
C LYS A 288 -3.29 30.86 -2.94
N TYR A 289 -2.26 30.01 -2.92
CA TYR A 289 -1.50 29.60 -4.11
C TYR A 289 -1.87 28.21 -4.65
N GLY A 290 -2.29 27.29 -3.78
CA GLY A 290 -2.61 25.91 -4.15
C GLY A 290 -4.05 25.69 -4.65
N THR A 291 -4.93 26.71 -4.56
CA THR A 291 -6.33 26.65 -5.01
C THR A 291 -6.66 27.65 -6.12
N ASP A 292 -5.66 28.22 -6.76
CA ASP A 292 -5.84 29.11 -7.90
C ASP A 292 -6.29 28.38 -9.18
N SER A 293 -6.65 29.13 -10.21
CA SER A 293 -7.17 28.59 -11.48
C SER A 293 -6.18 27.74 -12.27
N VAL A 294 -4.88 27.75 -11.91
CA VAL A 294 -3.84 26.96 -12.58
C VAL A 294 -3.49 25.68 -11.82
N ALA A 295 -4.11 25.45 -10.65
CA ALA A 295 -3.89 24.25 -9.86
C ALA A 295 -4.41 22.99 -10.58
N ILE A 296 -3.55 21.99 -10.72
CA ILE A 296 -3.88 20.75 -11.44
C ILE A 296 -5.00 19.98 -10.73
N SER A 297 -5.06 20.05 -9.40
CA SER A 297 -6.02 19.32 -8.56
C SER A 297 -7.46 19.82 -8.68
N ILE A 298 -7.71 21.02 -9.22
CA ILE A 298 -9.05 21.62 -9.38
C ILE A 298 -9.67 21.26 -10.74
N ASN A 299 -8.88 20.84 -11.70
CA ASN A 299 -9.37 20.51 -13.04
C ASN A 299 -9.99 19.09 -13.07
N ASN A 300 -11.31 19.00 -13.25
CA ASN A 300 -12.07 17.74 -13.28
C ASN A 300 -11.55 16.71 -14.31
N ASN A 301 -10.93 17.16 -15.39
CA ASN A 301 -10.33 16.25 -16.39
C ASN A 301 -9.08 15.54 -15.87
N THR A 302 -8.41 16.07 -14.84
CA THR A 302 -7.18 15.50 -14.29
C THR A 302 -7.45 14.32 -13.35
N ASN A 303 -8.62 14.23 -12.73
CA ASN A 303 -8.99 13.13 -11.82
C ASN A 303 -8.90 11.76 -12.50
N LYS A 304 -9.22 11.67 -13.80
CA LYS A 304 -9.10 10.45 -14.59
C LYS A 304 -7.64 9.98 -14.68
N TYR A 305 -6.70 10.89 -14.89
CA TYR A 305 -5.27 10.56 -14.99
C TYR A 305 -4.68 10.11 -13.65
N PHE A 306 -5.12 10.71 -12.55
CA PHE A 306 -4.73 10.25 -11.21
C PHE A 306 -5.26 8.85 -10.90
N ASP A 307 -6.51 8.55 -11.25
CA ASP A 307 -7.09 7.22 -11.13
C ASP A 307 -6.31 6.19 -11.97
N GLU A 308 -5.98 6.54 -13.22
CA GLU A 308 -5.20 5.68 -14.11
C GLU A 308 -3.79 5.42 -13.57
N ALA A 309 -3.13 6.44 -13.02
CA ALA A 309 -1.82 6.30 -12.40
C ALA A 309 -1.87 5.37 -11.18
N LEU A 310 -2.83 5.56 -10.28
CA LEU A 310 -2.98 4.69 -9.10
C LEU A 310 -3.22 3.23 -9.51
N LYS A 311 -4.15 2.99 -10.44
CA LYS A 311 -4.44 1.65 -10.99
C LYS A 311 -3.22 1.02 -11.66
N TYR A 312 -2.44 1.82 -12.39
CA TYR A 312 -1.22 1.36 -13.05
C TYR A 312 -0.18 0.86 -12.02
N TYR A 313 0.09 1.64 -10.97
CA TYR A 313 1.07 1.25 -9.95
C TYR A 313 0.57 0.14 -9.05
N GLN A 314 -0.72 0.07 -8.74
CA GLN A 314 -1.29 -1.07 -8.02
C GLN A 314 -1.14 -2.38 -8.81
N ARG A 315 -1.34 -2.37 -10.13
CA ARG A 315 -1.06 -3.55 -10.98
C ARG A 315 0.42 -3.95 -10.96
N LYS A 316 1.33 -3.02 -10.70
CA LYS A 316 2.77 -3.30 -10.52
C LYS A 316 3.16 -3.70 -9.09
N GLY A 317 2.20 -3.74 -8.17
CA GLY A 317 2.38 -4.19 -6.79
C GLY A 317 2.44 -3.07 -5.75
N PHE A 318 1.99 -1.85 -6.08
CA PHE A 318 1.82 -0.80 -5.07
C PHE A 318 0.64 -1.13 -4.15
N GLU A 319 0.91 -1.29 -2.87
CA GLU A 319 -0.10 -1.57 -1.85
C GLU A 319 -0.37 -0.31 -1.01
N THR A 320 -1.59 0.21 -1.10
CA THR A 320 -2.03 1.31 -0.25
C THR A 320 -2.32 0.83 1.18
N ILE A 321 -2.24 1.75 2.15
CA ILE A 321 -2.44 1.44 3.58
C ILE A 321 -3.78 0.74 3.79
N LYS A 322 -4.86 1.26 3.20
CA LYS A 322 -6.19 0.68 3.37
C LYS A 322 -6.34 -0.67 2.67
N ASN A 323 -5.71 -0.86 1.51
CA ASN A 323 -5.69 -2.16 0.85
C ASN A 323 -4.89 -3.17 1.67
N LYS A 324 -3.76 -2.75 2.25
CA LYS A 324 -2.95 -3.59 3.13
C LYS A 324 -3.66 -3.92 4.44
N GLU A 325 -4.26 -2.92 5.12
CA GLU A 325 -5.10 -3.15 6.32
C GLU A 325 -6.23 -4.11 6.02
N PHE A 326 -6.83 -3.98 4.85
CA PHE A 326 -7.89 -4.85 4.38
C PHE A 326 -7.37 -6.27 4.11
N SER A 327 -6.22 -6.43 3.45
CA SER A 327 -5.60 -7.73 3.22
C SER A 327 -5.13 -8.40 4.54
N LEU A 328 -4.77 -7.63 5.55
CA LEU A 328 -4.39 -8.11 6.89
C LEU A 328 -5.58 -8.46 7.78
N ARG A 329 -6.78 -7.95 7.49
CA ARG A 329 -8.01 -8.32 8.20
C ARG A 329 -8.47 -9.71 7.81
N ASN A 330 -7.82 -10.77 8.32
CA ASN A 330 -8.26 -12.17 8.25
C ASN A 330 -8.27 -12.85 6.87
N TYR A 331 -7.68 -12.28 5.82
CA TYR A 331 -7.52 -12.96 4.52
C TYR A 331 -6.44 -14.04 4.50
N ASN A 332 -5.72 -14.24 5.59
CA ASN A 332 -4.66 -15.26 5.71
C ASN A 332 -5.17 -16.69 5.88
N LEU A 333 -6.43 -16.96 5.53
CA LEU A 333 -6.90 -18.32 5.45
C LEU A 333 -6.42 -18.93 4.12
N SER A 334 -5.19 -19.43 4.12
CA SER A 334 -4.66 -20.19 2.99
C SER A 334 -5.55 -21.41 2.71
N ILE A 335 -5.55 -21.92 1.50
CA ILE A 335 -6.25 -23.20 1.18
C ILE A 335 -5.90 -24.29 2.19
N ASN A 336 -4.68 -24.36 2.69
CA ASN A 336 -4.23 -25.33 3.69
C ASN A 336 -5.04 -25.25 5.00
N TYR A 337 -5.53 -24.06 5.37
CA TYR A 337 -6.39 -23.91 6.53
C TYR A 337 -7.69 -24.71 6.35
N PHE A 338 -8.34 -24.59 5.19
CA PHE A 338 -9.58 -25.33 4.88
C PHE A 338 -9.31 -26.83 4.69
N LEU A 339 -8.25 -27.21 4.01
CA LEU A 339 -7.88 -28.63 3.84
C LEU A 339 -7.58 -29.28 5.19
N ASN A 340 -6.93 -28.59 6.12
CA ASN A 340 -6.71 -29.07 7.49
C ASN A 340 -8.03 -29.21 8.29
N LYS A 341 -9.00 -28.29 8.11
CA LYS A 341 -10.33 -28.44 8.73
C LYS A 341 -11.04 -29.68 8.19
N ILE A 342 -11.00 -29.91 6.88
CA ILE A 342 -11.60 -31.10 6.25
C ILE A 342 -10.94 -32.37 6.80
N ALA A 343 -9.62 -32.44 6.79
CA ALA A 343 -8.89 -33.60 7.29
C ALA A 343 -9.18 -33.92 8.76
N ARG A 344 -9.45 -32.89 9.57
CA ARG A 344 -9.82 -33.03 11.01
C ARG A 344 -11.33 -33.16 11.22
N LYS A 345 -12.14 -33.27 10.17
CA LYS A 345 -13.62 -33.31 10.20
C LYS A 345 -14.24 -32.17 11.04
N LYS A 346 -13.65 -30.97 11.00
CA LYS A 346 -14.19 -29.79 11.68
C LYS A 346 -15.26 -29.14 10.82
N SER A 347 -16.46 -29.00 11.37
CA SER A 347 -17.59 -28.35 10.68
C SER A 347 -17.28 -26.90 10.31
N PHE A 348 -17.61 -26.50 9.09
CA PHE A 348 -17.55 -25.12 8.61
C PHE A 348 -18.42 -24.94 7.35
N CYS A 349 -18.64 -23.69 7.02
CA CYS A 349 -19.35 -23.27 5.83
C CYS A 349 -18.45 -22.31 5.01
N LEU A 350 -18.24 -22.59 3.73
CA LEU A 350 -17.51 -21.74 2.80
C LEU A 350 -18.43 -21.30 1.67
N ILE A 351 -18.80 -20.04 1.66
CA ILE A 351 -19.62 -19.37 0.63
C ILE A 351 -18.70 -18.47 -0.20
N ARG A 352 -18.65 -18.66 -1.52
CA ARG A 352 -17.78 -17.92 -2.43
C ARG A 352 -18.60 -16.96 -3.27
N LEU A 353 -18.26 -15.67 -3.24
CA LEU A 353 -19.03 -14.57 -3.80
C LEU A 353 -18.19 -13.84 -4.86
N GLY A 354 -18.62 -13.90 -6.10
CA GLY A 354 -17.98 -13.24 -7.24
C GLY A 354 -18.78 -12.04 -7.76
N ASP A 355 -18.49 -11.66 -8.99
CA ASP A 355 -19.14 -10.58 -9.74
C ASP A 355 -20.60 -10.89 -10.12
N GLY A 356 -20.90 -12.16 -10.42
CA GLY A 356 -22.27 -12.60 -10.70
C GLY A 356 -23.18 -12.40 -9.50
N GLU A 357 -22.77 -12.86 -8.32
CA GLU A 357 -23.52 -12.66 -7.07
C GLU A 357 -23.66 -11.18 -6.70
N TYR A 358 -22.61 -10.37 -6.95
CA TYR A 358 -22.69 -8.92 -6.75
C TYR A 358 -23.81 -8.28 -7.58
N ASN A 359 -23.91 -8.61 -8.87
CA ASN A 359 -24.96 -8.05 -9.72
C ASN A 359 -26.37 -8.45 -9.24
N ILE A 360 -26.56 -9.70 -8.80
CA ILE A 360 -27.83 -10.15 -8.21
C ILE A 360 -28.15 -9.38 -6.93
N LEU A 361 -27.18 -9.18 -6.05
CA LEU A 361 -27.35 -8.48 -4.78
C LEU A 361 -27.71 -7.00 -4.93
N ILE A 362 -27.23 -6.35 -5.98
CA ILE A 362 -27.63 -4.98 -6.34
C ILE A 362 -28.88 -4.95 -7.25
N ASN A 363 -29.50 -6.10 -7.44
CA ASN A 363 -30.72 -6.29 -8.25
C ASN A 363 -30.57 -5.80 -9.70
N LYS A 364 -29.44 -6.10 -10.34
CA LYS A 364 -29.12 -5.74 -11.71
C LYS A 364 -29.19 -6.97 -12.62
N SER A 365 -30.04 -6.94 -13.64
CA SER A 365 -30.14 -8.00 -14.64
C SER A 365 -28.80 -8.28 -15.31
N LEU A 366 -28.50 -9.56 -15.55
CA LEU A 366 -27.30 -10.01 -16.25
C LEU A 366 -27.53 -11.31 -17.01
N ASP A 367 -26.78 -11.46 -18.10
CA ASP A 367 -26.64 -12.70 -18.85
C ASP A 367 -25.17 -13.12 -18.78
N VAL A 368 -24.92 -14.39 -18.54
CA VAL A 368 -23.55 -14.90 -18.40
C VAL A 368 -23.24 -15.96 -19.46
N ALA A 369 -21.97 -16.07 -19.80
CA ALA A 369 -21.47 -17.02 -20.79
C ALA A 369 -21.72 -18.49 -20.42
N GLU A 370 -21.96 -18.78 -19.14
CA GLU A 370 -22.33 -20.12 -18.64
C GLU A 370 -23.78 -20.54 -18.96
N GLY A 371 -24.55 -19.70 -19.63
CA GLY A 371 -25.89 -20.02 -20.11
C GLY A 371 -27.02 -19.81 -19.12
N TRP A 372 -26.80 -19.11 -18.00
CA TRP A 372 -27.88 -18.69 -17.12
C TRP A 372 -28.03 -17.15 -17.15
N SER A 373 -29.22 -16.68 -16.86
CA SER A 373 -29.52 -15.26 -16.77
C SER A 373 -30.27 -14.92 -15.48
N PHE A 374 -30.11 -13.72 -14.99
CA PHE A 374 -30.84 -13.20 -13.85
C PHE A 374 -31.67 -11.98 -14.28
N LYS A 375 -32.93 -11.96 -13.87
CA LYS A 375 -33.85 -10.84 -14.08
C LYS A 375 -34.04 -10.05 -12.78
N GLU A 376 -33.99 -8.74 -12.88
CA GLU A 376 -34.34 -7.82 -11.80
C GLU A 376 -35.72 -8.15 -11.22
N GLY A 377 -35.85 -8.07 -9.88
CA GLY A 377 -37.08 -8.40 -9.16
C GLY A 377 -37.27 -9.87 -8.78
N SER A 378 -36.33 -10.75 -9.14
CA SER A 378 -36.36 -12.16 -8.68
C SER A 378 -36.17 -12.26 -7.17
N ILE A 379 -36.89 -13.18 -6.52
CA ILE A 379 -36.71 -13.51 -5.08
C ILE A 379 -35.32 -14.02 -4.76
N LEU A 380 -34.54 -14.42 -5.77
CA LEU A 380 -33.16 -14.83 -5.59
C LEU A 380 -32.30 -13.74 -4.92
N THR A 381 -32.58 -12.47 -5.21
CA THR A 381 -31.91 -11.33 -4.55
C THR A 381 -32.05 -11.38 -3.03
N GLU A 382 -33.28 -11.63 -2.54
CA GLU A 382 -33.52 -11.67 -1.07
C GLU A 382 -32.91 -12.92 -0.46
N HIS A 383 -33.02 -14.08 -1.09
CA HIS A 383 -32.38 -15.31 -0.61
C HIS A 383 -30.83 -15.19 -0.58
N LEU A 384 -30.25 -14.49 -1.55
CA LEU A 384 -28.82 -14.27 -1.59
C LEU A 384 -28.37 -13.27 -0.49
N LYS A 385 -29.16 -12.21 -0.22
CA LYS A 385 -28.95 -11.33 0.94
C LYS A 385 -28.99 -12.07 2.26
N GLU A 386 -29.92 -13.01 2.41
CA GLU A 386 -29.98 -13.87 3.59
C GLU A 386 -28.75 -14.78 3.72
N SER A 387 -28.20 -15.26 2.59
CA SER A 387 -27.02 -16.13 2.61
C SER A 387 -25.75 -15.41 3.10
N ILE A 388 -25.64 -14.10 2.91
CA ILE A 388 -24.51 -13.28 3.34
C ILE A 388 -24.70 -12.67 4.75
N SER A 389 -25.83 -12.96 5.42
CA SER A 389 -26.16 -12.39 6.73
C SER A 389 -25.80 -13.30 7.92
N ILE A 390 -25.19 -14.46 7.70
CA ILE A 390 -24.88 -15.42 8.77
C ILE A 390 -23.64 -14.96 9.54
N ASP A 391 -23.83 -14.63 10.82
CA ASP A 391 -22.75 -14.22 11.72
C ASP A 391 -22.40 -15.36 12.69
N LYS A 392 -21.50 -16.24 12.27
CA LYS A 392 -21.00 -17.39 13.04
C LYS A 392 -19.51 -17.62 12.77
N SER A 393 -18.76 -18.00 13.79
CA SER A 393 -17.31 -18.15 13.75
C SER A 393 -16.78 -19.25 12.81
N ASN A 394 -17.62 -20.18 12.37
CA ASN A 394 -17.29 -21.24 11.42
C ASN A 394 -17.91 -21.03 10.03
N VAL A 395 -18.45 -19.84 9.74
CA VAL A 395 -18.92 -19.45 8.40
C VAL A 395 -17.89 -18.52 7.77
N TYR A 396 -17.40 -18.86 6.59
CA TYR A 396 -16.37 -18.14 5.85
C TYR A 396 -16.95 -17.63 4.53
N TYR A 397 -16.72 -16.34 4.27
CA TYR A 397 -17.11 -15.70 3.02
C TYR A 397 -15.89 -15.47 2.14
N GLY A 398 -15.81 -16.18 1.02
CA GLY A 398 -14.84 -15.90 -0.03
C GLY A 398 -15.34 -14.76 -0.89
N ILE A 399 -14.71 -13.60 -0.85
CA ILE A 399 -15.14 -12.42 -1.61
C ILE A 399 -14.14 -12.08 -2.70
N SER A 400 -14.58 -11.32 -3.71
CA SER A 400 -13.74 -10.92 -4.84
C SER A 400 -12.48 -10.19 -4.37
N VAL A 401 -11.35 -10.47 -4.99
CA VAL A 401 -10.09 -9.82 -4.69
C VAL A 401 -10.06 -8.39 -5.26
N PRO A 402 -9.44 -7.43 -4.57
CA PRO A 402 -9.39 -6.04 -5.03
C PRO A 402 -8.72 -5.84 -6.39
N CYS A 403 -7.86 -6.74 -6.80
CA CYS A 403 -7.09 -6.67 -8.04
C CYS A 403 -7.79 -7.29 -9.26
N ASP A 404 -8.98 -7.86 -9.10
CA ASP A 404 -9.82 -8.28 -10.23
C ASP A 404 -10.45 -7.07 -10.94
N PHE A 405 -10.87 -7.27 -12.18
CA PHE A 405 -11.64 -6.25 -12.91
C PHE A 405 -12.92 -5.90 -12.11
N ASN A 406 -13.11 -4.60 -11.81
CA ASN A 406 -14.12 -4.11 -10.86
C ASN A 406 -13.99 -4.67 -9.43
N GLY A 407 -12.93 -5.41 -9.12
CA GLY A 407 -12.69 -6.03 -7.82
C GLY A 407 -12.83 -5.08 -6.64
N PRO A 408 -12.27 -3.84 -6.66
CA PRO A 408 -12.41 -2.89 -5.55
C PRO A 408 -13.86 -2.53 -5.23
N THR A 409 -14.68 -2.27 -6.25
CA THR A 409 -16.10 -1.91 -6.07
C THR A 409 -16.88 -3.08 -5.47
N ILE A 410 -16.70 -4.28 -6.02
CA ILE A 410 -17.38 -5.51 -5.61
C ILE A 410 -16.94 -5.89 -4.18
N ASN A 411 -15.65 -5.84 -3.92
CA ASN A 411 -15.07 -6.13 -2.63
C ASN A 411 -15.60 -5.19 -1.53
N ASN A 412 -15.60 -3.87 -1.78
CA ASN A 412 -16.18 -2.88 -0.87
C ASN A 412 -17.65 -3.11 -0.56
N TYR A 413 -18.43 -3.55 -1.57
CA TYR A 413 -19.82 -3.89 -1.37
C TYR A 413 -19.95 -5.04 -0.36
N TYR A 414 -19.21 -6.14 -0.56
CA TYR A 414 -19.26 -7.29 0.33
C TYR A 414 -18.85 -6.95 1.76
N ILE A 415 -17.78 -6.18 1.95
CA ILE A 415 -17.34 -5.76 3.27
C ILE A 415 -18.39 -4.96 4.01
N LYS A 416 -19.10 -4.08 3.30
CA LYS A 416 -20.17 -3.26 3.87
C LYS A 416 -21.40 -4.06 4.27
N ASN A 417 -21.73 -5.11 3.50
CA ASN A 417 -23.01 -5.79 3.60
C ASN A 417 -22.95 -7.15 4.31
N ILE A 418 -21.76 -7.76 4.45
CA ILE A 418 -21.58 -8.99 5.20
C ILE A 418 -21.32 -8.65 6.67
N LYS A 419 -22.17 -9.17 7.58
CA LYS A 419 -22.05 -8.91 9.02
C LYS A 419 -20.85 -9.60 9.68
N ASN A 420 -20.47 -10.78 9.18
CA ASN A 420 -19.36 -11.57 9.73
C ASN A 420 -18.01 -11.14 9.15
N ASN A 421 -17.54 -9.99 9.56
CA ASN A 421 -16.29 -9.39 9.07
C ASN A 421 -15.01 -10.15 9.49
N SER A 422 -15.11 -11.07 10.45
CA SER A 422 -13.93 -11.77 10.99
C SER A 422 -13.50 -12.99 10.18
N ASN A 423 -14.34 -13.47 9.27
CA ASN A 423 -14.14 -14.74 8.54
C ASN A 423 -14.15 -14.55 7.01
N PHE A 424 -13.50 -13.49 6.52
CA PHE A 424 -13.31 -13.33 5.09
C PHE A 424 -12.17 -14.21 4.57
N THR A 425 -12.35 -14.73 3.36
CA THR A 425 -11.33 -15.33 2.50
C THR A 425 -11.56 -14.86 1.06
N PHE A 426 -10.84 -15.42 0.11
CA PHE A 426 -10.97 -15.04 -1.29
C PHE A 426 -11.95 -15.96 -2.06
N ALA A 427 -12.72 -15.38 -2.97
CA ALA A 427 -13.62 -16.15 -3.85
C ALA A 427 -12.88 -17.23 -4.66
N ASN A 428 -11.61 -16.97 -4.99
CA ASN A 428 -10.72 -17.86 -5.73
C ASN A 428 -9.89 -18.80 -4.83
N ILE A 429 -10.23 -18.95 -3.54
CA ILE A 429 -9.45 -19.78 -2.58
C ILE A 429 -9.22 -21.23 -3.05
N LEU A 430 -10.10 -21.78 -3.88
CA LEU A 430 -9.98 -23.13 -4.46
C LEU A 430 -9.53 -23.12 -5.93
N CYS A 431 -9.33 -21.94 -6.52
CA CYS A 431 -9.05 -21.74 -7.95
C CYS A 431 -7.60 -21.23 -8.17
N ASN A 432 -7.27 -20.87 -9.40
CA ASN A 432 -6.02 -20.22 -9.79
C ASN A 432 -4.79 -20.95 -9.18
N ASN A 433 -3.92 -20.23 -8.47
CA ASN A 433 -2.69 -20.80 -7.88
C ASN A 433 -2.95 -21.87 -6.80
N ASN A 434 -4.13 -21.88 -6.23
CA ASN A 434 -4.54 -22.88 -5.23
C ASN A 434 -5.12 -24.14 -5.85
N TYR A 435 -5.51 -24.09 -7.14
CA TYR A 435 -6.20 -25.21 -7.78
C TYR A 435 -5.40 -26.51 -7.74
N GLN A 436 -4.10 -26.48 -7.96
CA GLN A 436 -3.28 -27.69 -7.91
C GLN A 436 -3.29 -28.35 -6.52
N LYS A 437 -3.31 -27.56 -5.44
CA LYS A 437 -3.43 -28.10 -4.08
C LYS A 437 -4.80 -28.72 -3.84
N PHE A 438 -5.86 -28.08 -4.35
CA PHE A 438 -7.22 -28.62 -4.26
C PHE A 438 -7.38 -29.89 -5.11
N LYS A 439 -6.83 -29.91 -6.34
CA LYS A 439 -6.78 -31.09 -7.20
C LYS A 439 -6.07 -32.27 -6.53
N ASN A 440 -4.90 -32.02 -5.92
CA ASN A 440 -4.15 -33.01 -5.17
C ASN A 440 -4.97 -33.57 -3.99
N PHE A 441 -5.68 -32.70 -3.25
CA PHE A 441 -6.57 -33.15 -2.18
C PHE A 441 -7.66 -34.10 -2.71
N ILE A 442 -8.36 -33.73 -3.79
CA ILE A 442 -9.39 -34.59 -4.43
C ILE A 442 -8.78 -35.94 -4.85
N GLN A 443 -7.55 -35.93 -5.38
CA GLN A 443 -6.88 -37.13 -5.90
C GLN A 443 -6.28 -38.04 -4.81
N THR A 444 -6.07 -37.53 -3.60
CA THR A 444 -5.37 -38.27 -2.54
C THR A 444 -6.25 -38.59 -1.32
N ALA A 445 -7.22 -37.76 -1.01
CA ALA A 445 -8.07 -37.93 0.18
C ALA A 445 -9.09 -39.04 -0.01
N SER A 446 -9.06 -40.06 0.85
CA SER A 446 -10.09 -41.11 0.90
C SER A 446 -11.18 -40.72 1.89
N MET A 447 -12.19 -40.00 1.40
CA MET A 447 -13.30 -39.45 2.20
C MET A 447 -14.62 -39.55 1.47
N ASN A 448 -15.72 -39.52 2.23
CA ASN A 448 -17.05 -39.39 1.68
C ASN A 448 -17.38 -37.94 1.33
N VAL A 449 -18.20 -37.80 0.29
CA VAL A 449 -18.75 -36.50 -0.10
C VAL A 449 -20.20 -36.63 -0.54
N ILE A 450 -21.06 -35.71 -0.14
CA ILE A 450 -22.39 -35.49 -0.69
C ILE A 450 -22.28 -34.43 -1.78
N LEU A 451 -22.68 -34.76 -2.99
CA LEU A 451 -22.53 -33.87 -4.13
C LEU A 451 -23.87 -33.21 -4.49
N VAL A 452 -23.85 -31.89 -4.63
CA VAL A 452 -24.98 -31.11 -5.19
C VAL A 452 -24.45 -30.35 -6.41
N SER A 453 -24.87 -30.80 -7.60
CA SER A 453 -24.37 -30.24 -8.88
C SER A 453 -25.28 -30.61 -10.04
N CYS A 454 -25.04 -30.02 -11.23
CA CYS A 454 -25.78 -30.37 -12.45
C CYS A 454 -25.47 -31.79 -12.93
N GLU A 455 -24.22 -32.21 -12.76
CA GLU A 455 -23.71 -33.50 -13.25
C GLU A 455 -22.88 -34.18 -12.18
N LYS A 456 -22.79 -35.51 -12.26
CA LYS A 456 -21.91 -36.33 -11.42
C LYS A 456 -21.13 -37.33 -12.29
N PRO A 457 -19.95 -37.79 -11.85
CA PRO A 457 -19.25 -38.89 -12.53
C PRO A 457 -20.04 -40.22 -12.42
N ASP A 458 -20.02 -41.03 -13.50
CA ASP A 458 -20.70 -42.33 -13.53
C ASP A 458 -20.16 -43.30 -12.49
N ASN A 459 -18.88 -43.27 -12.21
CA ASN A 459 -18.21 -44.12 -11.23
C ASN A 459 -18.45 -43.72 -9.76
N ASN A 460 -19.22 -42.65 -9.49
CA ASN A 460 -19.49 -42.10 -8.16
C ASN A 460 -18.23 -41.68 -7.38
N PHE A 461 -17.17 -41.21 -8.08
CA PHE A 461 -15.96 -40.71 -7.46
C PHE A 461 -15.55 -39.34 -8.05
N LEU A 462 -15.12 -38.44 -7.19
CA LEU A 462 -14.35 -37.25 -7.56
C LEU A 462 -12.89 -37.54 -7.19
N GLY A 463 -12.08 -38.02 -8.15
CA GLY A 463 -10.75 -38.55 -7.83
C GLY A 463 -10.85 -39.75 -6.86
N LYS A 464 -10.35 -39.59 -5.61
CA LYS A 464 -10.49 -40.60 -4.54
C LYS A 464 -11.66 -40.35 -3.57
N LEU A 465 -12.33 -39.19 -3.68
CA LEU A 465 -13.50 -38.89 -2.85
C LEU A 465 -14.70 -39.70 -3.31
N LYS A 466 -15.30 -40.48 -2.41
CA LYS A 466 -16.47 -41.32 -2.71
C LYS A 466 -17.76 -40.51 -2.58
N ILE A 467 -18.56 -40.42 -3.66
CA ILE A 467 -19.87 -39.79 -3.63
C ILE A 467 -20.86 -40.78 -3.00
N ILE A 468 -21.33 -40.48 -1.79
CA ILE A 468 -22.24 -41.32 -1.02
C ILE A 468 -23.71 -40.92 -1.20
N ASP A 469 -23.98 -39.70 -1.63
CA ASP A 469 -25.30 -39.22 -2.02
C ASP A 469 -25.15 -38.08 -3.05
N TYR A 470 -26.16 -37.94 -3.91
CA TYR A 470 -26.16 -36.95 -4.99
C TYR A 470 -27.50 -36.26 -5.11
N TYR A 471 -27.48 -34.95 -5.21
CA TYR A 471 -28.64 -34.16 -5.56
C TYR A 471 -28.40 -33.38 -6.85
N LYS A 472 -29.11 -33.75 -7.89
CA LYS A 472 -29.07 -33.05 -9.17
C LYS A 472 -29.81 -31.72 -9.08
N ILE A 473 -29.17 -30.66 -9.51
CA ILE A 473 -29.78 -29.35 -9.75
C ILE A 473 -29.68 -29.00 -11.23
N ASP A 474 -30.64 -28.27 -11.75
CA ASP A 474 -30.62 -27.85 -13.16
C ASP A 474 -29.57 -26.75 -13.39
N SER A 475 -28.88 -26.80 -14.53
CA SER A 475 -27.96 -25.74 -14.97
C SER A 475 -28.66 -24.38 -15.13
N ASN A 476 -29.95 -24.39 -15.49
CA ASN A 476 -30.79 -23.21 -15.66
C ASN A 476 -31.58 -22.82 -14.40
N LEU A 477 -31.25 -23.39 -13.25
CA LEU A 477 -31.99 -23.16 -12.01
C LEU A 477 -32.06 -21.66 -11.61
N VAL A 478 -31.08 -20.84 -11.96
CA VAL A 478 -31.15 -19.40 -11.75
C VAL A 478 -32.36 -18.79 -12.44
N ASN A 479 -32.61 -19.17 -13.69
CA ASN A 479 -33.72 -18.68 -14.49
C ASN A 479 -35.11 -19.14 -13.95
N ASN A 480 -35.16 -20.31 -13.31
CA ASN A 480 -36.37 -20.94 -12.80
C ASN A 480 -36.53 -20.76 -11.28
N TRP A 481 -35.63 -20.07 -10.61
CA TRP A 481 -35.58 -20.01 -9.15
C TRP A 481 -36.88 -19.58 -8.50
N ASP A 482 -37.55 -18.56 -9.01
CA ASP A 482 -38.80 -18.03 -8.47
C ASP A 482 -39.95 -19.06 -8.44
N LYS A 483 -39.89 -20.08 -9.34
CA LYS A 483 -40.87 -21.13 -9.40
C LYS A 483 -40.50 -22.37 -8.57
N GLU A 484 -39.21 -22.67 -8.48
CA GLU A 484 -38.72 -23.97 -8.00
C GLU A 484 -38.02 -23.88 -6.61
N TYR A 485 -37.71 -22.71 -6.09
CA TYR A 485 -36.89 -22.57 -4.90
C TYR A 485 -37.38 -23.39 -3.71
N LYS A 486 -38.69 -23.48 -3.46
CA LYS A 486 -39.26 -24.25 -2.33
C LYS A 486 -38.87 -25.71 -2.36
N ILE A 487 -38.91 -26.31 -3.55
CA ILE A 487 -38.53 -27.71 -3.75
C ILE A 487 -37.06 -27.93 -3.39
N HIS A 488 -36.20 -27.09 -3.92
CA HIS A 488 -34.76 -27.19 -3.71
C HIS A 488 -34.35 -26.90 -2.25
N LEU A 489 -34.94 -25.89 -1.62
CA LEU A 489 -34.69 -25.60 -0.21
C LEU A 489 -35.13 -26.72 0.72
N ASN A 490 -36.29 -27.33 0.47
CA ASN A 490 -36.77 -28.47 1.25
C ASN A 490 -35.87 -29.70 1.07
N LYS A 491 -35.43 -29.97 -0.17
CA LYS A 491 -34.55 -31.12 -0.45
C LYS A 491 -33.20 -30.98 0.24
N VAL A 492 -32.57 -29.79 0.20
CA VAL A 492 -31.26 -29.58 0.87
C VAL A 492 -31.39 -29.56 2.39
N LYS A 493 -32.52 -29.11 2.96
CA LYS A 493 -32.82 -29.26 4.39
C LYS A 493 -32.91 -30.74 4.78
N TYR A 494 -33.58 -31.56 4.00
CA TYR A 494 -33.62 -33.01 4.23
C TYR A 494 -32.21 -33.61 4.19
N LEU A 495 -31.41 -33.34 3.15
CA LEU A 495 -30.04 -33.85 3.02
C LEU A 495 -29.15 -33.44 4.18
N SER A 496 -29.22 -32.18 4.58
CA SER A 496 -28.37 -31.67 5.70
C SER A 496 -28.72 -32.32 7.04
N LYS A 497 -29.96 -32.74 7.26
CA LYS A 497 -30.39 -33.51 8.44
C LYS A 497 -29.98 -34.96 8.37
N LYS A 498 -30.06 -35.58 7.16
CA LYS A 498 -29.71 -36.98 6.95
C LYS A 498 -28.26 -37.31 7.29
N TYR A 499 -27.35 -36.34 7.15
CA TYR A 499 -25.93 -36.52 7.37
C TYR A 499 -25.43 -35.57 8.46
N THR A 500 -24.44 -36.05 9.25
CA THR A 500 -23.76 -35.27 10.30
C THR A 500 -22.26 -35.55 10.26
N ASN A 501 -21.43 -34.53 10.39
CA ASN A 501 -19.97 -34.58 10.24
C ASN A 501 -19.47 -35.00 8.86
N GLU A 502 -20.32 -34.85 7.84
CA GLU A 502 -19.99 -35.18 6.45
C GLU A 502 -19.66 -33.93 5.64
N MET A 503 -18.98 -34.17 4.51
CA MET A 503 -18.58 -33.14 3.58
C MET A 503 -19.57 -32.99 2.43
N PHE A 504 -20.03 -31.79 2.18
CA PHE A 504 -20.88 -31.44 1.05
C PHE A 504 -20.09 -30.57 0.07
N PHE A 505 -20.05 -30.97 -1.19
CA PHE A 505 -19.58 -30.15 -2.30
C PHE A 505 -20.78 -29.65 -3.09
N ILE A 506 -20.85 -28.31 -3.24
CA ILE A 506 -21.96 -27.65 -3.92
C ILE A 506 -21.40 -26.85 -5.11
N SER A 507 -21.91 -27.19 -6.31
CA SER A 507 -21.59 -26.50 -7.56
C SER A 507 -22.90 -26.10 -8.26
N GLY A 508 -23.27 -24.82 -8.21
CA GLY A 508 -24.55 -24.33 -8.75
C GLY A 508 -24.62 -22.82 -8.91
N GLY A 509 -23.46 -22.18 -9.22
CA GLY A 509 -23.38 -20.73 -9.39
C GLY A 509 -23.98 -19.97 -8.19
N PRO A 510 -24.76 -18.91 -8.41
CA PRO A 510 -25.38 -18.13 -7.33
C PRO A 510 -26.31 -18.93 -6.42
N ILE A 511 -26.95 -19.97 -6.94
CA ILE A 511 -27.86 -20.82 -6.16
C ILE A 511 -27.10 -21.60 -5.08
N ALA A 512 -25.87 -22.02 -5.35
CA ALA A 512 -25.05 -22.74 -4.37
C ALA A 512 -24.95 -21.98 -3.02
N LYS A 513 -24.85 -20.64 -3.03
CA LYS A 513 -24.75 -19.80 -1.83
C LYS A 513 -26.01 -19.91 -0.97
N VAL A 514 -27.17 -19.85 -1.62
CA VAL A 514 -28.49 -19.99 -0.97
C VAL A 514 -28.68 -21.40 -0.40
N LEU A 515 -28.33 -22.43 -1.16
CA LEU A 515 -28.44 -23.83 -0.71
C LEU A 515 -27.51 -24.10 0.48
N ILE A 516 -26.27 -23.64 0.42
CA ILE A 516 -25.28 -23.76 1.50
C ILE A 516 -25.77 -23.06 2.77
N ALA A 517 -26.24 -21.83 2.66
CA ALA A 517 -26.75 -21.06 3.80
C ALA A 517 -27.96 -21.77 4.44
N THR A 518 -28.85 -22.32 3.61
CA THR A 518 -30.01 -23.09 4.07
C THR A 518 -29.61 -24.38 4.79
N MET A 519 -28.68 -25.15 4.22
CA MET A 519 -28.17 -26.38 4.84
C MET A 519 -27.46 -26.08 6.18
N TYR A 520 -26.61 -25.04 6.21
CA TYR A 520 -25.90 -24.67 7.42
C TYR A 520 -26.86 -24.21 8.54
N LYS A 521 -27.83 -23.33 8.23
CA LYS A 521 -28.87 -22.93 9.20
C LYS A 521 -29.64 -24.11 9.78
N ASN A 522 -29.83 -25.17 8.98
CA ASN A 522 -30.58 -26.38 9.37
C ASN A 522 -29.72 -27.40 10.15
N ASN A 523 -28.47 -27.62 9.78
CA ASN A 523 -27.50 -28.46 10.49
C ASN A 523 -26.06 -27.88 10.36
N PRO A 524 -25.56 -27.17 11.33
CA PRO A 524 -24.21 -26.56 11.30
C PRO A 524 -23.06 -27.54 11.53
N ASN A 525 -23.34 -28.83 11.77
CA ASN A 525 -22.32 -29.83 12.13
C ASN A 525 -21.67 -30.50 10.90
N ASN A 526 -22.01 -30.10 9.69
CA ASN A 526 -21.40 -30.59 8.46
C ASN A 526 -20.37 -29.61 7.89
N MET A 527 -19.64 -30.05 6.89
CA MET A 527 -18.74 -29.19 6.09
C MET A 527 -19.44 -28.84 4.76
N TYR A 528 -19.80 -27.58 4.56
CA TYR A 528 -20.47 -27.10 3.34
C TYR A 528 -19.52 -26.25 2.53
N ILE A 529 -19.17 -26.68 1.32
CA ILE A 529 -18.12 -26.07 0.51
C ILE A 529 -18.65 -25.73 -0.87
N ASP A 530 -18.67 -24.43 -1.18
CA ASP A 530 -18.91 -23.95 -2.53
C ASP A 530 -17.68 -24.25 -3.39
N VAL A 531 -17.75 -25.31 -4.16
CA VAL A 531 -16.65 -25.72 -5.04
C VAL A 531 -16.73 -25.08 -6.43
N GLY A 532 -17.92 -24.58 -6.84
CA GLY A 532 -18.11 -23.98 -8.17
C GLY A 532 -17.58 -24.87 -9.29
N SER A 533 -16.98 -24.29 -10.31
CA SER A 533 -16.42 -25.00 -11.46
C SER A 533 -15.14 -25.81 -11.18
N THR A 534 -14.57 -25.79 -9.97
CA THR A 534 -13.31 -26.50 -9.69
C THR A 534 -13.39 -28.00 -9.86
N ILE A 535 -14.58 -28.56 -9.80
CA ILE A 535 -14.82 -30.02 -9.98
C ILE A 535 -15.30 -30.39 -11.39
N ASP A 536 -15.48 -29.44 -12.31
CA ASP A 536 -15.96 -29.70 -13.67
C ASP A 536 -15.15 -30.77 -14.43
N PRO A 537 -13.82 -30.85 -14.31
CA PRO A 537 -13.04 -31.92 -14.94
C PRO A 537 -13.45 -33.34 -14.48
N TYR A 538 -13.99 -33.46 -13.28
CA TYR A 538 -14.46 -34.73 -12.74
C TYR A 538 -15.95 -35.00 -13.02
N THR A 539 -16.80 -33.96 -13.00
CA THR A 539 -18.25 -34.11 -13.17
C THR A 539 -18.68 -34.04 -14.63
N LYS A 540 -18.01 -33.25 -15.44
CA LYS A 540 -18.33 -33.05 -16.87
C LYS A 540 -17.31 -33.68 -17.81
N GLY A 541 -16.17 -34.14 -17.30
CA GLY A 541 -15.08 -34.70 -18.13
C GLY A 541 -14.35 -33.65 -18.99
N VAL A 542 -14.61 -32.35 -18.80
CA VAL A 542 -14.05 -31.27 -19.62
C VAL A 542 -13.46 -30.15 -18.77
N ILE A 543 -12.47 -29.48 -19.33
CA ILE A 543 -11.86 -28.26 -18.76
C ILE A 543 -12.73 -27.07 -19.14
N THR A 544 -13.33 -26.42 -18.13
CA THR A 544 -14.20 -25.25 -18.32
C THR A 544 -13.52 -23.93 -17.97
N ARG A 545 -12.37 -23.99 -17.33
CA ARG A 545 -11.60 -22.80 -16.89
C ARG A 545 -10.10 -22.97 -17.17
N SER A 546 -9.45 -21.87 -17.54
CA SER A 546 -8.03 -21.87 -17.88
C SER A 546 -7.11 -22.35 -16.74
N TYR A 547 -7.44 -22.07 -15.47
CA TYR A 547 -6.64 -22.53 -14.32
C TYR A 547 -6.66 -24.06 -14.11
N GLN A 548 -7.58 -24.78 -14.76
CA GLN A 548 -7.70 -26.25 -14.68
C GLN A 548 -6.70 -26.97 -15.60
N LYS A 549 -6.10 -26.26 -16.57
CA LYS A 549 -5.08 -26.83 -17.47
C LYS A 549 -3.77 -27.09 -16.71
N ASP A 550 -3.18 -28.26 -16.93
CA ASP A 550 -1.86 -28.56 -16.39
C ASP A 550 -0.81 -27.60 -16.97
N GLY A 551 0.07 -27.06 -16.12
CA GLY A 551 1.09 -26.09 -16.53
C GLY A 551 0.57 -24.67 -16.81
N SER A 552 -0.70 -24.36 -16.50
CA SER A 552 -1.21 -23.01 -16.64
C SER A 552 -0.49 -22.04 -15.71
N ASN A 553 0.30 -21.14 -16.30
CA ASN A 553 0.95 -20.03 -15.58
C ASN A 553 -0.06 -18.90 -15.31
N PHE A 554 -0.95 -19.10 -14.35
CA PHE A 554 -1.85 -18.04 -13.86
C PHE A 554 -1.11 -16.97 -13.03
N ASN A 555 0.22 -17.12 -12.92
CA ASN A 555 1.09 -16.31 -12.06
C ASN A 555 1.39 -14.89 -12.56
N SER A 556 1.00 -14.53 -13.79
CA SER A 556 1.63 -13.34 -14.38
C SER A 556 0.80 -12.05 -14.32
N HIS A 557 -0.49 -12.07 -14.06
CA HIS A 557 -1.29 -10.84 -14.29
C HIS A 557 -2.33 -10.46 -13.24
N ILE A 558 -2.61 -11.30 -12.24
CA ILE A 558 -3.65 -11.01 -11.25
C ILE A 558 -3.14 -11.50 -9.89
N CYS A 559 -3.48 -10.81 -8.81
CA CYS A 559 -3.11 -11.07 -7.41
C CYS A 559 -2.53 -12.46 -7.12
N LYS A 560 -1.42 -12.52 -6.42
CA LYS A 560 -0.77 -13.76 -5.94
C LYS A 560 -1.56 -14.47 -4.82
N PHE A 561 -2.87 -14.62 -4.99
CA PHE A 561 -3.72 -15.28 -4.00
C PHE A 561 -4.39 -16.52 -4.59
#